data_a859a9797a257bb01ad785e74db4452f
#
_entry.id   a859a9797a257bb01ad785e74db4452f
#
_cell.length_a   1.000
_cell.length_b   1.000
_cell.length_c   1.000
_cell.angle_alpha   90.00
_cell.angle_beta   90.00
_cell.angle_gamma   90.00
#
_symmetry.space_group_name_H-M   'P 1'
#
loop_
_entity.id
_entity.type
_entity.pdbx_description
1 polymer ?
#
loop_
_entity_poly.entity_id
_entity_poly.type
_entity_poly.pdbx_seq_one_letter_code
_entity_poly.pdbx_strand_id
1 'polypeptide(L)'
;MNKKWILLAVLAVGVFVALAGYGDFSGTVDEIRSLPASYLLAGLGLASANYFLRFLRWAFYLKYLKIDVPVNVSALVFLSGLAMSITPGKAGELVKCYLLNSRTGVPVSRSAPVVVMERLTDVISVIILGLTGFALLPAPVIAVLAVVLVLTVAGMMFAVSRQASRLTSLPVLSRWSGLLRDSQEGFKELAAPKVMVVGVAFGAVAWFAEGVALWLLLKGIGSDVALVRALPIYAAATLVGAVTALPGGLVGTEGSMLAFLQQSGVTRAAASAGTVLVRLVTLWFAVAVGLLALLALRRVPVIQEPAVHNKES
;
A
#
# COMPACT_ATOMS: atom_id res chain seq x y z
N MET A 1 -17.08 -19.84 -3.92
CA MET A 1 -16.36 -18.72 -3.24
C MET A 1 -15.53 -19.33 -2.12
N ASN A 2 -14.21 -19.07 -2.07
CA ASN A 2 -13.33 -19.74 -1.10
C ASN A 2 -13.64 -19.21 0.31
N LYS A 3 -13.75 -20.11 1.33
CA LYS A 3 -14.11 -19.76 2.73
C LYS A 3 -13.30 -18.59 3.28
N LYS A 4 -12.05 -18.42 2.83
CA LYS A 4 -11.17 -17.29 3.22
C LYS A 4 -11.70 -15.92 2.78
N TRP A 5 -12.30 -15.81 1.59
CA TRP A 5 -12.86 -14.54 1.09
C TRP A 5 -14.14 -14.15 1.81
N ILE A 6 -14.96 -15.16 2.18
CA ILE A 6 -16.15 -14.93 2.99
C ILE A 6 -15.73 -14.40 4.36
N LEU A 7 -14.74 -15.03 4.99
CA LEU A 7 -14.22 -14.59 6.29
C LEU A 7 -13.71 -13.15 6.26
N LEU A 8 -12.96 -12.77 5.22
CA LEU A 8 -12.47 -11.41 5.04
C LEU A 8 -13.60 -10.39 4.85
N ALA A 9 -14.61 -10.74 4.06
CA ALA A 9 -15.79 -9.89 3.88
C ALA A 9 -16.58 -9.73 5.19
N VAL A 10 -16.78 -10.81 5.93
CA VAL A 10 -17.45 -10.79 7.25
C VAL A 10 -16.66 -9.93 8.25
N LEU A 11 -15.34 -10.11 8.30
CA LEU A 11 -14.47 -9.30 9.17
C LEU A 11 -14.57 -7.81 8.81
N ALA A 12 -14.52 -7.47 7.52
CA ALA A 12 -14.64 -6.10 7.06
C ALA A 12 -15.99 -5.48 7.44
N VAL A 13 -17.09 -6.16 7.15
CA VAL A 13 -18.43 -5.71 7.53
C VAL A 13 -18.52 -5.57 9.04
N GLY A 14 -18.01 -6.55 9.80
CA GLY A 14 -17.99 -6.52 11.27
C GLY A 14 -17.25 -5.29 11.83
N VAL A 15 -16.11 -4.93 11.24
CA VAL A 15 -15.35 -3.72 11.64
C VAL A 15 -16.16 -2.44 11.35
N PHE A 16 -16.80 -2.34 10.18
CA PHE A 16 -17.62 -1.17 9.87
C PHE A 16 -18.86 -1.05 10.76
N VAL A 17 -19.52 -2.17 11.05
CA VAL A 17 -20.65 -2.21 11.98
C VAL A 17 -20.20 -1.82 13.40
N ALA A 18 -19.05 -2.33 13.84
CA ALA A 18 -18.50 -1.99 15.15
C ALA A 18 -18.12 -0.50 15.25
N LEU A 19 -17.52 0.08 14.19
CA LEU A 19 -17.21 1.52 14.13
C LEU A 19 -18.47 2.38 14.17
N ALA A 20 -19.47 2.01 13.37
CA ALA A 20 -20.74 2.72 13.36
C ALA A 20 -21.45 2.62 14.71
N GLY A 21 -21.45 1.43 15.34
CA GLY A 21 -22.05 1.22 16.66
C GLY A 21 -21.29 1.93 17.77
N TYR A 22 -19.96 2.00 17.68
CA TYR A 22 -19.16 2.76 18.64
C TYR A 22 -19.41 4.27 18.53
N GLY A 23 -19.60 4.77 17.31
CA GLY A 23 -19.80 6.19 17.02
C GLY A 23 -21.18 6.75 17.36
N ASP A 24 -22.12 5.95 17.86
CA ASP A 24 -23.55 6.11 17.73
C ASP A 24 -23.96 5.84 16.26
N PHE A 25 -24.61 4.70 16.04
CA PHE A 25 -24.93 4.25 14.67
C PHE A 25 -25.74 5.28 13.88
N SER A 26 -26.75 5.87 14.52
CA SER A 26 -27.60 6.90 13.90
C SER A 26 -26.79 8.14 13.52
N GLY A 27 -26.01 8.67 14.46
CA GLY A 27 -25.16 9.85 14.21
C GLY A 27 -24.09 9.60 13.13
N THR A 28 -23.45 8.43 13.11
CA THR A 28 -22.49 8.07 12.06
C THR A 28 -23.14 8.01 10.67
N VAL A 29 -24.34 7.42 10.57
CA VAL A 29 -25.08 7.33 9.31
C VAL A 29 -25.54 8.72 8.84
N ASP A 30 -26.00 9.56 9.76
CA ASP A 30 -26.43 10.93 9.42
C ASP A 30 -25.26 11.79 8.93
N GLU A 31 -24.07 11.67 9.56
CA GLU A 31 -22.85 12.33 9.07
C GLU A 31 -22.47 11.84 7.67
N ILE A 32 -22.52 10.53 7.39
CA ILE A 32 -22.25 10.00 6.06
C ILE A 32 -23.26 10.51 5.03
N ARG A 33 -24.53 10.60 5.39
CA ARG A 33 -25.60 11.11 4.51
C ARG A 33 -25.47 12.61 4.24
N SER A 34 -24.93 13.37 5.18
CA SER A 34 -24.70 14.80 5.02
C SER A 34 -23.57 15.14 4.06
N LEU A 35 -22.70 14.16 3.71
CA LEU A 35 -21.54 14.37 2.84
C LEU A 35 -21.97 14.77 1.43
N PRO A 36 -21.61 15.96 0.93
CA PRO A 36 -21.85 16.32 -0.46
C PRO A 36 -21.09 15.41 -1.42
N ALA A 37 -21.73 15.00 -2.50
CA ALA A 37 -21.13 14.09 -3.49
C ALA A 37 -19.80 14.61 -4.06
N SER A 38 -19.61 15.94 -4.14
CA SER A 38 -18.35 16.56 -4.58
C SER A 38 -17.15 16.17 -3.73
N TYR A 39 -17.30 16.06 -2.39
CA TYR A 39 -16.23 15.64 -1.50
C TYR A 39 -15.91 14.15 -1.66
N LEU A 40 -16.92 13.31 -1.87
CA LEU A 40 -16.71 11.89 -2.17
C LEU A 40 -15.98 11.72 -3.50
N LEU A 41 -16.40 12.42 -4.55
CA LEU A 41 -15.74 12.38 -5.86
C LEU A 41 -14.29 12.90 -5.79
N ALA A 42 -14.05 13.97 -5.03
CA ALA A 42 -12.69 14.47 -4.78
C ALA A 42 -11.82 13.43 -4.05
N GLY A 43 -12.37 12.74 -3.05
CA GLY A 43 -11.69 11.63 -2.36
C GLY A 43 -11.32 10.48 -3.31
N LEU A 44 -12.25 10.06 -4.16
CA LEU A 44 -11.99 9.05 -5.20
C LEU A 44 -10.96 9.52 -6.23
N GLY A 45 -10.98 10.80 -6.61
CA GLY A 45 -9.98 11.42 -7.49
C GLY A 45 -8.58 11.38 -6.88
N LEU A 46 -8.45 11.73 -5.59
CA LEU A 46 -7.17 11.67 -4.85
C LEU A 46 -6.66 10.22 -4.70
N ALA A 47 -7.54 9.27 -4.44
CA ALA A 47 -7.17 7.86 -4.43
C ALA A 47 -6.71 7.37 -5.81
N SER A 48 -7.38 7.80 -6.88
CA SER A 48 -6.96 7.50 -8.25
C SER A 48 -5.59 8.12 -8.57
N ALA A 49 -5.33 9.35 -8.13
CA ALA A 49 -4.02 10.00 -8.24
C ALA A 49 -2.93 9.23 -7.46
N ASN A 50 -3.24 8.72 -6.25
CA ASN A 50 -2.35 7.84 -5.51
C ASN A 50 -1.98 6.59 -6.33
N TYR A 51 -2.97 5.89 -6.93
CA TYR A 51 -2.70 4.70 -7.74
C TYR A 51 -1.85 5.03 -8.96
N PHE A 52 -2.11 6.15 -9.61
CA PHE A 52 -1.33 6.62 -10.75
C PHE A 52 0.13 6.92 -10.37
N LEU A 53 0.38 7.66 -9.30
CA LEU A 53 1.73 7.94 -8.80
C LEU A 53 2.49 6.67 -8.42
N ARG A 54 1.81 5.73 -7.77
CA ARG A 54 2.38 4.43 -7.42
C ARG A 54 2.65 3.58 -8.67
N PHE A 55 1.82 3.66 -9.70
CA PHE A 55 2.09 3.03 -10.98
C PHE A 55 3.32 3.64 -11.67
N LEU A 56 3.47 4.98 -11.66
CA LEU A 56 4.67 5.62 -12.21
C LEU A 56 5.95 5.15 -11.49
N ARG A 57 5.90 5.01 -10.16
CA ARG A 57 7.01 4.45 -9.37
C ARG A 57 7.32 3.00 -9.76
N TRP A 58 6.29 2.17 -9.89
CA TRP A 58 6.42 0.79 -10.37
C TRP A 58 7.08 0.74 -11.75
N ALA A 59 6.60 1.51 -12.70
CA ALA A 59 7.15 1.60 -14.05
C ALA A 59 8.60 2.10 -14.05
N PHE A 60 8.91 3.10 -13.21
CA PHE A 60 10.27 3.60 -13.01
C PHE A 60 11.21 2.48 -12.51
N TYR A 61 10.82 1.69 -11.53
CA TYR A 61 11.61 0.58 -11.01
C TYR A 61 11.83 -0.52 -12.06
N LEU A 62 10.78 -0.91 -12.81
CA LEU A 62 10.92 -1.87 -13.89
C LEU A 62 11.92 -1.39 -14.94
N LYS A 63 11.78 -0.13 -15.38
CA LYS A 63 12.70 0.48 -16.35
C LYS A 63 14.12 0.53 -15.84
N TYR A 64 14.32 0.85 -14.56
CA TYR A 64 15.65 0.90 -13.94
C TYR A 64 16.34 -0.48 -13.94
N LEU A 65 15.59 -1.54 -13.68
CA LEU A 65 16.06 -2.93 -13.77
C LEU A 65 16.10 -3.48 -15.20
N LYS A 66 15.86 -2.62 -16.22
CA LYS A 66 15.85 -3.00 -17.66
C LYS A 66 14.85 -4.14 -17.93
N ILE A 67 13.69 -4.08 -17.28
CA ILE A 67 12.56 -4.99 -17.49
C ILE A 67 11.58 -4.27 -18.42
N ASP A 68 11.66 -4.61 -19.71
CA ASP A 68 10.80 -4.02 -20.72
C ASP A 68 9.46 -4.77 -20.79
N VAL A 69 8.38 -4.04 -20.51
CA VAL A 69 7.02 -4.55 -20.53
C VAL A 69 6.11 -3.51 -21.19
N PRO A 70 5.21 -3.91 -22.09
CA PRO A 70 4.22 -2.99 -22.63
C PRO A 70 3.42 -2.29 -21.53
N VAL A 71 3.27 -0.96 -21.67
CA VAL A 71 2.68 -0.11 -20.61
C VAL A 71 1.28 -0.56 -20.22
N ASN A 72 0.45 -0.98 -21.18
CA ASN A 72 -0.91 -1.47 -20.94
C ASN A 72 -0.92 -2.74 -20.07
N VAL A 73 -0.01 -3.69 -20.34
CA VAL A 73 0.12 -4.93 -19.55
C VAL A 73 0.64 -4.60 -18.16
N SER A 74 1.70 -3.78 -18.08
CA SER A 74 2.29 -3.32 -16.83
C SER A 74 1.26 -2.61 -15.93
N ALA A 75 0.43 -1.72 -16.52
CA ALA A 75 -0.62 -1.01 -15.80
C ALA A 75 -1.70 -1.97 -15.26
N LEU A 76 -2.18 -2.91 -16.09
CA LEU A 76 -3.16 -3.89 -15.65
C LEU A 76 -2.62 -4.83 -14.58
N VAL A 77 -1.35 -5.26 -14.68
CA VAL A 77 -0.68 -6.07 -13.65
C VAL A 77 -0.57 -5.28 -12.34
N PHE A 78 -0.11 -4.03 -12.39
CA PHE A 78 0.00 -3.17 -11.23
C PHE A 78 -1.37 -2.97 -10.55
N LEU A 79 -2.38 -2.55 -11.31
CA LEU A 79 -3.74 -2.35 -10.79
C LEU A 79 -4.34 -3.65 -10.24
N SER A 80 -4.12 -4.79 -10.90
CA SER A 80 -4.56 -6.10 -10.39
C SER A 80 -3.98 -6.41 -9.00
N GLY A 81 -2.76 -5.96 -8.73
CA GLY A 81 -2.14 -6.07 -7.42
C GLY A 81 -2.91 -5.35 -6.31
N LEU A 82 -3.64 -4.28 -6.63
CA LEU A 82 -4.46 -3.55 -5.66
C LEU A 82 -5.58 -4.42 -5.06
N ALA A 83 -6.09 -5.41 -5.79
CA ALA A 83 -7.07 -6.36 -5.25
C ALA A 83 -6.54 -7.12 -4.03
N MET A 84 -5.20 -7.28 -3.94
CA MET A 84 -4.54 -7.98 -2.84
C MET A 84 -4.15 -7.06 -1.67
N SER A 85 -4.50 -5.78 -1.70
CA SER A 85 -4.21 -4.82 -0.62
C SER A 85 -4.85 -5.20 0.72
N ILE A 86 -5.91 -6.03 0.67
CA ILE A 86 -6.57 -6.56 1.86
C ILE A 86 -5.83 -7.76 2.50
N THR A 87 -4.77 -8.28 1.86
CA THR A 87 -4.03 -9.42 2.44
C THR A 87 -3.15 -8.99 3.62
N PRO A 88 -2.89 -9.89 4.61
CA PRO A 88 -2.03 -9.60 5.74
C PRO A 88 -0.67 -9.07 5.30
N GLY A 89 -0.23 -7.94 5.88
CA GLY A 89 1.04 -7.28 5.52
C GLY A 89 1.16 -6.89 4.04
N LYS A 90 0.04 -6.87 3.29
CA LYS A 90 0.02 -6.67 1.82
C LYS A 90 0.90 -7.68 1.06
N ALA A 91 1.21 -8.84 1.65
CA ALA A 91 2.03 -9.88 1.03
C ALA A 91 1.44 -10.38 -0.30
N GLY A 92 0.11 -10.32 -0.45
CA GLY A 92 -0.56 -10.67 -1.69
C GLY A 92 -0.19 -9.79 -2.88
N GLU A 93 0.42 -8.63 -2.68
CA GLU A 93 0.90 -7.79 -3.79
C GLU A 93 2.05 -8.45 -4.59
N LEU A 94 2.74 -9.45 -4.04
CA LEU A 94 3.65 -10.29 -4.81
C LEU A 94 2.97 -11.00 -5.99
N VAL A 95 1.64 -11.09 -5.98
CA VAL A 95 0.87 -11.59 -7.14
C VAL A 95 1.17 -10.80 -8.41
N LYS A 96 1.58 -9.52 -8.31
CA LYS A 96 2.03 -8.73 -9.46
C LYS A 96 3.19 -9.40 -10.20
N CYS A 97 4.16 -9.97 -9.48
CA CYS A 97 5.28 -10.69 -10.10
C CYS A 97 4.81 -11.96 -10.82
N TYR A 98 3.85 -12.65 -10.25
CA TYR A 98 3.25 -13.83 -10.84
C TYR A 98 2.46 -13.51 -12.10
N LEU A 99 1.64 -12.44 -12.04
CA LEU A 99 0.86 -11.97 -13.19
C LEU A 99 1.79 -11.45 -14.30
N LEU A 100 2.85 -10.74 -13.95
CA LEU A 100 3.84 -10.28 -14.91
C LEU A 100 4.52 -11.45 -15.59
N ASN A 101 5.01 -12.44 -14.83
CA ASN A 101 5.62 -13.65 -15.37
C ASN A 101 4.66 -14.41 -16.32
N SER A 102 3.39 -14.60 -15.90
CA SER A 102 2.40 -15.32 -16.70
C SER A 102 2.03 -14.63 -18.02
N ARG A 103 2.26 -13.31 -18.14
CA ARG A 103 1.90 -12.51 -19.33
C ARG A 103 3.10 -12.18 -20.22
N THR A 104 4.29 -12.09 -19.65
CA THR A 104 5.48 -11.59 -20.36
C THR A 104 6.70 -12.50 -20.26
N GLY A 105 6.61 -13.61 -19.50
CA GLY A 105 7.76 -14.49 -19.26
C GLY A 105 8.82 -13.93 -18.29
N VAL A 106 8.71 -12.67 -17.83
CA VAL A 106 9.68 -12.06 -16.91
C VAL A 106 9.76 -12.89 -15.63
N PRO A 107 10.94 -13.39 -15.24
CA PRO A 107 11.10 -14.21 -14.02
C PRO A 107 10.66 -13.47 -12.76
N VAL A 108 9.97 -14.19 -11.87
CA VAL A 108 9.53 -13.63 -10.56
C VAL A 108 10.72 -13.10 -9.77
N SER A 109 11.91 -13.75 -9.84
CA SER A 109 13.14 -13.30 -9.18
C SER A 109 13.58 -11.89 -9.61
N ARG A 110 13.34 -11.50 -10.87
CA ARG A 110 13.68 -10.18 -11.38
C ARG A 110 12.69 -9.09 -10.99
N SER A 111 11.40 -9.43 -10.84
CA SER A 111 10.35 -8.46 -10.51
C SER A 111 10.03 -8.35 -9.01
N ALA A 112 10.32 -9.38 -8.21
CA ALA A 112 10.09 -9.36 -6.76
C ALA A 112 10.82 -8.22 -6.03
N PRO A 113 12.08 -7.85 -6.36
CA PRO A 113 12.76 -6.70 -5.77
C PRO A 113 11.97 -5.40 -5.90
N VAL A 114 11.24 -5.21 -7.01
CA VAL A 114 10.40 -4.02 -7.25
C VAL A 114 9.30 -3.94 -6.19
N VAL A 115 8.58 -5.04 -5.94
CA VAL A 115 7.50 -5.06 -4.94
C VAL A 115 8.04 -4.83 -3.53
N VAL A 116 9.19 -5.43 -3.20
CA VAL A 116 9.84 -5.22 -1.89
C VAL A 116 10.24 -3.76 -1.73
N MET A 117 10.86 -3.15 -2.77
CA MET A 117 11.28 -1.76 -2.74
C MET A 117 10.07 -0.81 -2.63
N GLU A 118 8.96 -1.09 -3.31
CA GLU A 118 7.72 -0.34 -3.12
C GLU A 118 7.26 -0.34 -1.66
N ARG A 119 7.30 -1.50 -0.98
CA ARG A 119 6.90 -1.58 0.44
C ARG A 119 7.82 -0.79 1.35
N LEU A 120 9.14 -0.89 1.16
CA LEU A 120 10.12 -0.16 1.95
C LEU A 120 9.98 1.36 1.77
N THR A 121 9.88 1.82 0.53
CA THR A 121 9.70 3.25 0.25
C THR A 121 8.32 3.75 0.69
N ASP A 122 7.26 2.93 0.68
CA ASP A 122 5.97 3.28 1.28
C ASP A 122 6.09 3.51 2.78
N VAL A 123 6.73 2.58 3.52
CA VAL A 123 6.93 2.72 4.97
C VAL A 123 7.70 3.99 5.30
N ILE A 124 8.81 4.25 4.60
CA ILE A 124 9.61 5.47 4.80
C ILE A 124 8.76 6.72 4.53
N SER A 125 8.00 6.74 3.43
CA SER A 125 7.15 7.88 3.04
C SER A 125 6.06 8.16 4.08
N VAL A 126 5.40 7.11 4.58
CA VAL A 126 4.35 7.25 5.60
C VAL A 126 4.94 7.70 6.94
N ILE A 127 6.14 7.23 7.31
CA ILE A 127 6.84 7.72 8.51
C ILE A 127 7.19 9.21 8.37
N ILE A 128 7.71 9.64 7.22
CA ILE A 128 7.99 11.07 6.96
C ILE A 128 6.73 11.91 7.14
N LEU A 129 5.59 11.48 6.58
CA LEU A 129 4.31 12.17 6.76
C LEU A 129 3.83 12.13 8.21
N GLY A 130 3.98 11.01 8.92
CA GLY A 130 3.65 10.91 10.33
C GLY A 130 4.46 11.88 11.19
N LEU A 131 5.74 12.04 10.89
CA LEU A 131 6.64 12.95 11.61
C LEU A 131 6.31 14.43 11.39
N THR A 132 5.55 14.81 10.37
CA THR A 132 5.05 16.20 10.23
C THR A 132 4.15 16.61 11.39
N GLY A 133 3.55 15.65 12.09
CA GLY A 133 2.73 15.85 13.28
C GLY A 133 3.40 15.42 14.58
N PHE A 134 4.73 15.37 14.65
CA PHE A 134 5.47 14.89 15.81
C PHE A 134 4.97 15.49 17.15
N ALA A 135 4.70 16.80 17.18
CA ALA A 135 4.19 17.48 18.38
C ALA A 135 2.73 17.12 18.73
N LEU A 136 2.01 16.45 17.84
CA LEU A 136 0.58 16.10 17.98
C LEU A 136 0.37 14.61 18.29
N LEU A 137 1.41 13.78 18.11
CA LEU A 137 1.32 12.34 18.30
C LEU A 137 1.74 11.95 19.73
N PRO A 138 1.05 10.97 20.36
CA PRO A 138 1.45 10.42 21.65
C PRO A 138 2.86 9.80 21.57
N ALA A 139 3.66 9.97 22.65
CA ALA A 139 5.02 9.44 22.71
C ALA A 139 5.14 7.94 22.34
N PRO A 140 4.22 7.03 22.74
CA PRO A 140 4.28 5.64 22.31
C PRO A 140 4.17 5.46 20.78
N VAL A 141 3.38 6.30 20.11
CA VAL A 141 3.24 6.26 18.65
C VAL A 141 4.55 6.66 17.99
N ILE A 142 5.17 7.73 18.47
CA ILE A 142 6.49 8.19 17.98
C ILE A 142 7.54 7.08 18.15
N ALA A 143 7.55 6.41 19.32
CA ALA A 143 8.45 5.29 19.56
C ALA A 143 8.22 4.13 18.55
N VAL A 144 6.95 3.78 18.26
CA VAL A 144 6.62 2.76 17.25
C VAL A 144 7.11 3.20 15.88
N LEU A 145 6.89 4.47 15.47
CA LEU A 145 7.38 4.99 14.19
C LEU A 145 8.90 4.88 14.06
N ALA A 146 9.63 5.27 15.14
CA ALA A 146 11.08 5.18 15.19
C ALA A 146 11.58 3.73 15.09
N VAL A 147 10.97 2.80 15.83
CA VAL A 147 11.30 1.36 15.78
C VAL A 147 11.05 0.80 14.38
N VAL A 148 9.90 1.09 13.78
CA VAL A 148 9.58 0.64 12.42
C VAL A 148 10.57 1.20 11.41
N LEU A 149 10.97 2.48 11.53
CA LEU A 149 11.98 3.08 10.66
C LEU A 149 13.34 2.37 10.82
N VAL A 150 13.80 2.18 12.05
CA VAL A 150 15.06 1.49 12.33
C VAL A 150 15.06 0.07 11.77
N LEU A 151 13.98 -0.70 12.00
CA LEU A 151 13.85 -2.06 11.47
C LEU A 151 13.80 -2.08 9.93
N THR A 152 13.13 -1.10 9.31
CA THR A 152 13.06 -0.97 7.85
C THR A 152 14.43 -0.69 7.26
N VAL A 153 15.17 0.27 7.82
CA VAL A 153 16.53 0.62 7.37
C VAL A 153 17.51 -0.54 7.63
N ALA A 154 17.45 -1.14 8.82
CA ALA A 154 18.30 -2.29 9.17
C ALA A 154 18.02 -3.50 8.24
N GLY A 155 16.75 -3.81 7.96
CA GLY A 155 16.36 -4.85 7.02
C GLY A 155 16.86 -4.59 5.60
N MET A 156 16.78 -3.33 5.15
CA MET A 156 17.32 -2.93 3.86
C MET A 156 18.86 -3.07 3.81
N MET A 157 19.56 -2.57 4.83
CA MET A 157 21.02 -2.71 4.94
C MET A 157 21.42 -4.19 4.97
N PHE A 158 20.69 -5.01 5.72
CA PHE A 158 20.92 -6.46 5.73
C PHE A 158 20.72 -7.08 4.34
N ALA A 159 19.61 -6.76 3.64
CA ALA A 159 19.30 -7.31 2.32
C ALA A 159 20.38 -7.01 1.26
N VAL A 160 21.02 -5.82 1.33
CA VAL A 160 22.14 -5.47 0.43
C VAL A 160 23.51 -6.00 0.91
N SER A 161 23.60 -6.52 2.12
CA SER A 161 24.86 -6.94 2.73
C SER A 161 25.41 -8.24 2.16
N ARG A 162 26.72 -8.47 2.39
CA ARG A 162 27.37 -9.75 2.08
C ARG A 162 26.84 -10.90 2.96
N GLN A 163 26.33 -10.61 4.16
CA GLN A 163 25.74 -11.60 5.04
C GLN A 163 24.48 -12.22 4.44
N ALA A 164 23.60 -11.41 3.82
CA ALA A 164 22.45 -11.93 3.10
C ALA A 164 22.85 -12.84 1.95
N SER A 165 23.92 -12.50 1.21
CA SER A 165 24.47 -13.38 0.15
C SER A 165 25.00 -14.72 0.70
N ARG A 166 25.57 -14.75 1.91
CA ARG A 166 26.01 -15.99 2.55
C ARG A 166 24.84 -16.88 2.97
N LEU A 167 23.72 -16.28 3.38
CA LEU A 167 22.53 -17.07 3.71
C LEU A 167 21.98 -17.82 2.50
N THR A 168 22.08 -17.25 1.30
CA THR A 168 21.62 -17.91 0.06
C THR A 168 22.44 -19.15 -0.31
N SER A 169 23.64 -19.29 0.24
CA SER A 169 24.53 -20.46 0.02
C SER A 169 24.31 -21.59 1.03
N LEU A 170 23.41 -21.43 2.01
CA LEU A 170 23.10 -22.49 2.98
C LEU A 170 22.46 -23.71 2.27
N PRO A 171 22.80 -24.96 2.67
CA PRO A 171 22.25 -26.15 2.02
C PRO A 171 20.73 -26.22 1.98
N VAL A 172 20.06 -25.71 3.02
CA VAL A 172 18.59 -25.64 3.10
C VAL A 172 18.00 -24.71 2.03
N LEU A 173 18.73 -23.67 1.61
CA LEU A 173 18.29 -22.67 0.64
C LEU A 173 18.90 -22.89 -0.75
N SER A 174 19.77 -23.90 -0.92
CA SER A 174 20.46 -24.20 -2.18
C SER A 174 19.51 -24.40 -3.36
N ARG A 175 18.34 -25.00 -3.11
CA ARG A 175 17.26 -25.15 -4.10
C ARG A 175 16.76 -23.81 -4.66
N TRP A 176 16.85 -22.72 -3.88
CA TRP A 176 16.36 -21.38 -4.21
C TRP A 176 17.49 -20.38 -4.45
N SER A 177 18.75 -20.84 -4.42
CA SER A 177 19.94 -19.98 -4.43
C SER A 177 19.97 -19.04 -5.65
N GLY A 178 19.64 -19.53 -6.85
CA GLY A 178 19.58 -18.70 -8.06
C GLY A 178 18.52 -17.61 -7.96
N LEU A 179 17.29 -17.98 -7.58
CA LEU A 179 16.18 -17.04 -7.41
C LEU A 179 16.49 -15.96 -6.37
N LEU A 180 17.07 -16.35 -5.24
CA LEU A 180 17.44 -15.44 -4.15
C LEU A 180 18.56 -14.49 -4.58
N ARG A 181 19.56 -15.01 -5.33
CA ARG A 181 20.68 -14.22 -5.82
C ARG A 181 20.23 -13.15 -6.82
N ASP A 182 19.43 -13.53 -7.83
CA ASP A 182 18.88 -12.59 -8.81
C ASP A 182 18.05 -11.51 -8.14
N SER A 183 17.20 -11.92 -7.16
CA SER A 183 16.40 -10.97 -6.39
C SER A 183 17.26 -10.02 -5.56
N GLN A 184 18.37 -10.50 -4.98
CA GLN A 184 19.28 -9.67 -4.22
C GLN A 184 20.02 -8.66 -5.11
N GLU A 185 20.44 -9.06 -6.30
CA GLU A 185 21.11 -8.16 -7.26
C GLU A 185 20.16 -7.02 -7.67
N GLY A 186 18.94 -7.35 -8.10
CA GLY A 186 17.93 -6.34 -8.42
C GLY A 186 17.58 -5.42 -7.24
N PHE A 187 17.54 -5.98 -6.02
CA PHE A 187 17.31 -5.18 -4.81
C PHE A 187 18.47 -4.21 -4.53
N LYS A 188 19.73 -4.64 -4.70
CA LYS A 188 20.91 -3.77 -4.56
C LYS A 188 20.90 -2.61 -5.55
N GLU A 189 20.51 -2.87 -6.80
CA GLU A 189 20.38 -1.82 -7.81
C GLU A 189 19.31 -0.79 -7.39
N LEU A 190 18.13 -1.24 -6.97
CA LEU A 190 17.05 -0.35 -6.53
C LEU A 190 17.36 0.39 -5.22
N ALA A 191 18.24 -0.15 -4.38
CA ALA A 191 18.69 0.50 -3.14
C ALA A 191 19.69 1.65 -3.38
N ALA A 192 20.07 1.95 -4.64
CA ALA A 192 20.92 3.08 -4.97
C ALA A 192 20.28 4.40 -4.46
N PRO A 193 21.06 5.33 -3.85
CA PRO A 193 20.50 6.51 -3.20
C PRO A 193 19.58 7.35 -4.09
N LYS A 194 19.93 7.54 -5.35
CA LYS A 194 19.10 8.29 -6.31
C LYS A 194 17.74 7.61 -6.55
N VAL A 195 17.72 6.28 -6.67
CA VAL A 195 16.49 5.50 -6.89
C VAL A 195 15.61 5.53 -5.64
N MET A 196 16.24 5.42 -4.46
CA MET A 196 15.56 5.53 -3.18
C MET A 196 14.88 6.89 -3.00
N VAL A 197 15.60 7.98 -3.28
CA VAL A 197 15.03 9.35 -3.18
C VAL A 197 13.82 9.50 -4.09
N VAL A 198 13.93 9.07 -5.35
CA VAL A 198 12.81 9.13 -6.31
C VAL A 198 11.64 8.26 -5.83
N GLY A 199 11.92 7.03 -5.36
CA GLY A 199 10.89 6.13 -4.86
C GLY A 199 10.16 6.67 -3.63
N VAL A 200 10.89 7.25 -2.68
CA VAL A 200 10.32 7.89 -1.48
C VAL A 200 9.53 9.15 -1.88
N ALA A 201 10.01 9.95 -2.83
CA ALA A 201 9.28 11.13 -3.29
C ALA A 201 7.92 10.75 -3.91
N PHE A 202 7.89 9.77 -4.82
CA PHE A 202 6.62 9.26 -5.36
C PHE A 202 5.72 8.72 -4.24
N GLY A 203 6.28 7.95 -3.30
CA GLY A 203 5.55 7.44 -2.15
C GLY A 203 4.97 8.55 -1.29
N ALA A 204 5.77 9.55 -0.93
CA ALA A 204 5.35 10.67 -0.08
C ALA A 204 4.19 11.46 -0.71
N VAL A 205 4.27 11.78 -2.01
CA VAL A 205 3.19 12.49 -2.71
C VAL A 205 1.93 11.61 -2.82
N ALA A 206 2.10 10.31 -3.07
CA ALA A 206 0.98 9.38 -3.13
C ALA A 206 0.26 9.25 -1.78
N TRP A 207 0.99 9.08 -0.68
CA TRP A 207 0.42 9.00 0.66
C TRP A 207 -0.12 10.33 1.17
N PHE A 208 0.49 11.46 0.76
CA PHE A 208 -0.04 12.78 1.01
C PHE A 208 -1.44 12.93 0.41
N ALA A 209 -1.66 12.47 -0.82
CA ALA A 209 -2.98 12.52 -1.46
C ALA A 209 -4.05 11.76 -0.64
N GLU A 210 -3.72 10.62 -0.04
CA GLU A 210 -4.65 9.88 0.83
C GLU A 210 -4.94 10.61 2.15
N GLY A 211 -3.94 11.27 2.74
CA GLY A 211 -4.14 12.13 3.91
C GLY A 211 -4.99 13.36 3.61
N VAL A 212 -4.83 13.96 2.42
CA VAL A 212 -5.71 15.03 1.92
C VAL A 212 -7.13 14.51 1.70
N ALA A 213 -7.30 13.26 1.23
CA ALA A 213 -8.62 12.66 1.10
C ALA A 213 -9.33 12.55 2.46
N LEU A 214 -8.62 12.11 3.53
CA LEU A 214 -9.19 12.12 4.89
C LEU A 214 -9.62 13.54 5.29
N TRP A 215 -8.76 14.52 5.09
CA TRP A 215 -9.06 15.91 5.44
C TRP A 215 -10.29 16.44 4.70
N LEU A 216 -10.39 16.21 3.38
CA LEU A 216 -11.54 16.65 2.58
C LEU A 216 -12.83 15.97 3.02
N LEU A 217 -12.82 14.69 3.31
CA LEU A 217 -13.99 13.95 3.77
C LEU A 217 -14.47 14.45 5.14
N LEU A 218 -13.54 14.71 6.08
CA LEU A 218 -13.86 15.32 7.37
C LEU A 218 -14.46 16.71 7.19
N LYS A 219 -13.89 17.54 6.33
CA LYS A 219 -14.42 18.86 6.01
C LYS A 219 -15.82 18.79 5.38
N GLY A 220 -16.05 17.79 4.50
CA GLY A 220 -17.34 17.58 3.85
C GLY A 220 -18.48 17.21 4.81
N ILE A 221 -18.19 16.56 5.93
CA ILE A 221 -19.13 16.27 7.01
C ILE A 221 -19.15 17.36 8.10
N GLY A 222 -18.60 18.55 7.81
CA GLY A 222 -18.65 19.69 8.75
C GLY A 222 -17.63 19.65 9.89
N SER A 223 -16.66 18.74 9.86
CA SER A 223 -15.61 18.64 10.90
C SER A 223 -14.45 19.58 10.59
N ASP A 224 -14.13 20.49 11.54
CA ASP A 224 -13.08 21.51 11.38
C ASP A 224 -11.72 20.99 11.85
N VAL A 225 -11.17 20.01 11.12
CA VAL A 225 -9.80 19.50 11.35
C VAL A 225 -8.85 20.15 10.36
N ALA A 226 -7.80 20.79 10.86
CA ALA A 226 -6.76 21.34 10.00
C ALA A 226 -6.01 20.24 9.23
N LEU A 227 -5.63 20.51 7.97
CA LEU A 227 -4.87 19.57 7.13
C LEU A 227 -3.59 19.09 7.82
N VAL A 228 -2.89 19.99 8.51
CA VAL A 228 -1.66 19.68 9.25
C VAL A 228 -1.88 18.64 10.38
N ARG A 229 -3.11 18.44 10.84
CA ARG A 229 -3.47 17.38 11.80
C ARG A 229 -3.96 16.12 11.11
N ALA A 230 -4.75 16.24 10.04
CA ALA A 230 -5.30 15.10 9.33
C ALA A 230 -4.20 14.22 8.68
N LEU A 231 -3.16 14.84 8.12
CA LEU A 231 -2.05 14.14 7.48
C LEU A 231 -1.32 13.17 8.44
N PRO A 232 -0.77 13.61 9.58
CA PRO A 232 -0.08 12.72 10.50
C PRO A 232 -1.02 11.71 11.17
N ILE A 233 -2.29 12.04 11.40
CA ILE A 233 -3.30 11.10 11.89
C ILE A 233 -3.47 9.95 10.90
N TYR A 234 -3.65 10.26 9.60
CA TYR A 234 -3.77 9.26 8.55
C TYR A 234 -2.53 8.35 8.48
N ALA A 235 -1.35 8.98 8.46
CA ALA A 235 -0.08 8.27 8.37
C ALA A 235 0.15 7.36 9.59
N ALA A 236 -0.02 7.89 10.81
CA ALA A 236 0.16 7.13 12.05
C ALA A 236 -0.84 5.95 12.13
N ALA A 237 -2.12 6.19 11.83
CA ALA A 237 -3.13 5.14 11.84
C ALA A 237 -2.82 4.04 10.82
N THR A 238 -2.34 4.40 9.62
CA THR A 238 -1.93 3.43 8.60
C THR A 238 -0.75 2.57 9.06
N LEU A 239 0.24 3.16 9.73
CA LEU A 239 1.39 2.42 10.28
C LEU A 239 1.00 1.51 11.45
N VAL A 240 0.14 1.98 12.35
CA VAL A 240 -0.41 1.12 13.42
C VAL A 240 -1.12 -0.09 12.79
N GLY A 241 -1.97 0.13 11.77
CA GLY A 241 -2.61 -0.95 11.05
C GLY A 241 -1.63 -1.91 10.37
N ALA A 242 -0.52 -1.41 9.83
CA ALA A 242 0.50 -2.24 9.20
C ALA A 242 1.23 -3.13 10.23
N VAL A 243 1.53 -2.60 11.43
CA VAL A 243 2.18 -3.33 12.53
C VAL A 243 1.30 -4.45 13.06
N THR A 244 -0.02 -4.28 13.07
CA THR A 244 -0.94 -5.36 13.50
C THR A 244 -0.93 -6.56 12.58
N ALA A 245 -0.40 -6.43 11.36
CA ALA A 245 -0.38 -7.46 10.32
C ALA A 245 -1.76 -8.07 10.01
N LEU A 246 -2.84 -7.43 10.43
CA LEU A 246 -4.20 -7.87 10.13
C LEU A 246 -4.53 -7.62 8.64
N PRO A 247 -5.42 -8.40 8.05
CA PRO A 247 -5.85 -8.22 6.66
C PRO A 247 -6.31 -6.78 6.38
N GLY A 248 -5.66 -6.10 5.43
CA GLY A 248 -5.94 -4.70 5.10
C GLY A 248 -5.67 -3.68 6.22
N GLY A 249 -4.98 -4.09 7.31
CA GLY A 249 -4.81 -3.28 8.51
C GLY A 249 -6.12 -3.07 9.28
N LEU A 250 -7.15 -3.92 9.00
CA LEU A 250 -8.46 -3.84 9.66
C LEU A 250 -8.30 -3.88 11.18
N VAL A 251 -9.19 -3.17 11.88
CA VAL A 251 -9.17 -2.94 13.32
C VAL A 251 -8.04 -1.98 13.74
N GLY A 252 -6.78 -2.26 13.37
CA GLY A 252 -5.64 -1.44 13.78
C GLY A 252 -5.67 -0.03 13.20
N THR A 253 -5.88 0.09 11.88
CA THR A 253 -6.00 1.40 11.21
C THR A 253 -7.24 2.14 11.68
N GLU A 254 -8.40 1.48 11.69
CA GLU A 254 -9.66 2.11 12.02
C GLU A 254 -9.70 2.55 13.48
N GLY A 255 -9.31 1.67 14.41
CA GLY A 255 -9.30 1.97 15.84
C GLY A 255 -8.34 3.12 16.20
N SER A 256 -7.13 3.10 15.63
CA SER A 256 -6.17 4.17 15.87
C SER A 256 -6.58 5.50 15.22
N MET A 257 -7.13 5.47 14.00
CA MET A 257 -7.64 6.68 13.32
C MET A 257 -8.76 7.32 14.11
N LEU A 258 -9.73 6.52 14.56
CA LEU A 258 -10.82 6.97 15.41
C LEU A 258 -10.29 7.63 16.69
N ALA A 259 -9.35 6.97 17.39
CA ALA A 259 -8.76 7.49 18.62
C ALA A 259 -8.03 8.82 18.39
N PHE A 260 -7.21 8.92 17.35
CA PHE A 260 -6.46 10.16 17.05
C PHE A 260 -7.37 11.31 16.62
N LEU A 261 -8.42 11.03 15.85
CA LEU A 261 -9.42 12.05 15.49
C LEU A 261 -10.14 12.58 16.72
N GLN A 262 -10.56 11.71 17.65
CA GLN A 262 -11.20 12.13 18.89
C GLN A 262 -10.27 12.92 19.80
N GLN A 263 -9.00 12.52 19.93
CA GLN A 263 -7.98 13.30 20.65
C GLN A 263 -7.76 14.69 20.04
N SER A 264 -8.06 14.85 18.74
CA SER A 264 -8.00 16.14 18.04
C SER A 264 -9.27 16.96 18.14
N GLY A 265 -10.24 16.54 18.97
CA GLY A 265 -11.49 17.26 19.22
C GLY A 265 -12.65 16.90 18.26
N VAL A 266 -12.48 15.91 17.38
CA VAL A 266 -13.54 15.43 16.49
C VAL A 266 -14.57 14.65 17.30
N THR A 267 -15.85 14.90 17.07
CA THR A 267 -16.93 14.14 17.70
C THR A 267 -16.84 12.65 17.36
N ARG A 268 -17.39 11.79 18.21
CA ARG A 268 -17.37 10.35 18.00
C ARG A 268 -18.02 9.94 16.69
N ALA A 269 -19.18 10.53 16.37
CA ALA A 269 -19.91 10.28 15.12
C ALA A 269 -19.09 10.69 13.89
N ALA A 270 -18.57 11.93 13.86
CA ALA A 270 -17.76 12.42 12.76
C ALA A 270 -16.43 11.66 12.60
N ALA A 271 -15.77 11.25 13.69
CA ALA A 271 -14.57 10.44 13.65
C ALA A 271 -14.83 9.04 13.06
N SER A 272 -15.96 8.41 13.44
CA SER A 272 -16.40 7.13 12.86
C SER A 272 -16.75 7.30 11.38
N ALA A 273 -17.54 8.31 11.02
CA ALA A 273 -17.92 8.60 9.64
C ALA A 273 -16.68 8.86 8.76
N GLY A 274 -15.77 9.74 9.18
CA GLY A 274 -14.55 10.06 8.46
C GLY A 274 -13.65 8.83 8.26
N THR A 275 -13.54 7.96 9.29
CA THR A 275 -12.79 6.71 9.20
C THR A 275 -13.42 5.75 8.18
N VAL A 276 -14.74 5.55 8.22
CA VAL A 276 -15.46 4.70 7.26
C VAL A 276 -15.30 5.23 5.84
N LEU A 277 -15.53 6.53 5.64
CA LEU A 277 -15.46 7.19 4.33
C LEU A 277 -14.07 7.10 3.72
N VAL A 278 -13.01 7.41 4.48
CA VAL A 278 -11.65 7.32 3.92
C VAL A 278 -11.26 5.89 3.59
N ARG A 279 -11.66 4.90 4.38
CA ARG A 279 -11.42 3.49 4.05
C ARG A 279 -12.18 3.03 2.81
N LEU A 280 -13.39 3.56 2.62
CA LEU A 280 -14.19 3.30 1.41
C LEU A 280 -13.45 3.81 0.16
N VAL A 281 -12.99 5.06 0.16
CA VAL A 281 -12.35 5.68 -1.01
C VAL A 281 -10.90 5.24 -1.23
N THR A 282 -10.20 4.73 -0.22
CA THR A 282 -8.80 4.29 -0.35
C THR A 282 -8.71 2.77 -0.49
N LEU A 283 -9.05 1.99 0.55
CA LEU A 283 -8.87 0.54 0.57
C LEU A 283 -9.89 -0.18 -0.33
N TRP A 284 -11.18 0.08 -0.13
CA TRP A 284 -12.22 -0.67 -0.84
C TRP A 284 -12.31 -0.30 -2.31
N PHE A 285 -12.09 0.97 -2.62
CA PHE A 285 -11.97 1.41 -4.01
C PHE A 285 -10.75 0.79 -4.70
N ALA A 286 -9.60 0.66 -4.02
CA ALA A 286 -8.44 -0.05 -4.53
C ALA A 286 -8.77 -1.52 -4.87
N VAL A 287 -9.47 -2.21 -3.97
CA VAL A 287 -9.89 -3.60 -4.19
C VAL A 287 -10.81 -3.70 -5.41
N ALA A 288 -11.79 -2.81 -5.54
CA ALA A 288 -12.71 -2.78 -6.68
C ALA A 288 -11.97 -2.54 -8.00
N VAL A 289 -11.11 -1.52 -8.07
CA VAL A 289 -10.27 -1.21 -9.24
C VAL A 289 -9.37 -2.41 -9.57
N GLY A 290 -8.76 -3.02 -8.56
CA GLY A 290 -7.89 -4.18 -8.73
C GLY A 290 -8.61 -5.40 -9.30
N LEU A 291 -9.83 -5.67 -8.84
CA LEU A 291 -10.66 -6.77 -9.38
C LEU A 291 -11.06 -6.51 -10.84
N LEU A 292 -11.46 -5.29 -11.17
CA LEU A 292 -11.77 -4.91 -12.55
C LEU A 292 -10.54 -5.04 -13.46
N ALA A 293 -9.37 -4.59 -13.00
CA ALA A 293 -8.11 -4.73 -13.73
C ALA A 293 -7.73 -6.20 -13.93
N LEU A 294 -7.95 -7.06 -12.92
CA LEU A 294 -7.69 -8.50 -13.02
C LEU A 294 -8.59 -9.16 -14.07
N LEU A 295 -9.86 -8.76 -14.15
CA LEU A 295 -10.79 -9.23 -15.19
C LEU A 295 -10.36 -8.76 -16.59
N ALA A 296 -9.93 -7.50 -16.71
CA ALA A 296 -9.41 -6.96 -17.96
C ALA A 296 -8.11 -7.66 -18.38
N LEU A 297 -7.20 -7.93 -17.46
CA LEU A 297 -5.94 -8.61 -17.72
C LEU A 297 -6.16 -10.02 -18.29
N ARG A 298 -7.21 -10.73 -17.88
CA ARG A 298 -7.54 -12.06 -18.42
C ARG A 298 -7.81 -12.05 -19.92
N ARG A 299 -8.23 -10.92 -20.48
CA ARG A 299 -8.54 -10.74 -21.91
C ARG A 299 -7.31 -10.36 -22.74
N VAL A 300 -6.22 -9.98 -22.10
CA VAL A 300 -4.96 -9.62 -22.78
C VAL A 300 -4.22 -10.90 -23.17
N PRO A 301 -3.79 -11.06 -24.44
CA PRO A 301 -3.01 -12.22 -24.86
C PRO A 301 -1.67 -12.28 -24.12
N VAL A 302 -1.13 -13.51 -23.98
CA VAL A 302 0.20 -13.73 -23.44
C VAL A 302 1.21 -13.25 -24.48
N ILE A 303 2.14 -12.38 -24.06
CA ILE A 303 3.22 -11.90 -24.91
C ILE A 303 4.37 -12.90 -24.72
N GLN A 304 4.48 -13.88 -25.61
CA GLN A 304 5.69 -14.73 -25.66
C GLN A 304 6.78 -13.92 -26.39
N GLU A 305 7.92 -13.71 -25.74
CA GLU A 305 9.13 -13.39 -26.51
C GLU A 305 9.36 -14.51 -27.53
N PRO A 306 9.66 -14.18 -28.81
CA PRO A 306 10.11 -15.19 -29.74
C PRO A 306 11.34 -15.85 -29.12
N ALA A 307 11.30 -17.18 -29.00
CA ALA A 307 12.41 -17.98 -28.55
C ALA A 307 13.66 -17.50 -29.31
N VAL A 308 14.65 -17.00 -28.57
CA VAL A 308 15.96 -16.69 -29.14
C VAL A 308 16.48 -18.01 -29.68
N HIS A 309 16.36 -18.16 -30.99
CA HIS A 309 17.03 -19.24 -31.71
C HIS A 309 18.53 -19.00 -31.49
N ASN A 310 19.13 -19.72 -30.56
CA ASN A 310 20.56 -19.98 -30.55
C ASN A 310 20.87 -20.61 -31.91
N LYS A 311 21.30 -19.79 -32.86
CA LYS A 311 22.06 -20.28 -34.00
C LYS A 311 23.45 -20.59 -33.45
N GLU A 312 23.57 -21.80 -32.91
CA GLU A 312 24.86 -22.49 -32.91
C GLU A 312 25.07 -22.98 -34.33
N SER A 313 26.03 -22.36 -35.01
CA SER A 313 26.73 -22.86 -36.17
C SER A 313 28.19 -22.48 -36.04
#